data_a29c54a5a0b4b3cebe76711194a8224b
#
_entry.id   a29c54a5a0b4b3cebe76711194a8224b
#
_cell.length_a   1.000
_cell.length_b   1.000
_cell.length_c   1.000
_cell.angle_alpha   90.00
_cell.angle_beta   90.00
_cell.angle_gamma   90.00
#
_symmetry.space_group_name_H-M   'P 1'
#
loop_
_entity.id
_entity.type
_entity.pdbx_description
1 polymer ?
#
loop_
_entity_poly.entity_id
_entity_poly.type
_entity_poly.pdbx_seq_one_letter_code
_entity_poly.pdbx_strand_id
1 'polypeptide(L)'
;MSIADELIEELEKVLSGQPWYGSPIYAILEQVTFETAYEKPGRGGHTIAEIILHMLSWTEEVMDRLNEKPASLPLSGNWPETGSPDEQKWKMWIDDLKLVNVNLIKTIRDFPEENWDKPIIDERGDEPVTTYKELVVGFIQHQVYHAGQIALLNRMILG
;
A
#
# COMPACT_ATOMS: atom_id res chain seq x y z
N MET A 1 -17.60 17.73 -5.55
CA MET A 1 -16.93 16.54 -4.97
C MET A 1 -15.88 17.00 -3.96
N SER A 2 -15.86 16.46 -2.77
CA SER A 2 -14.86 16.82 -1.76
C SER A 2 -13.50 16.22 -2.10
N ILE A 3 -12.44 16.72 -1.46
CA ILE A 3 -11.10 16.14 -1.62
C ILE A 3 -11.10 14.68 -1.15
N ALA A 4 -11.77 14.37 -0.04
CA ALA A 4 -11.90 12.99 0.42
C ALA A 4 -12.54 12.09 -0.65
N ASP A 5 -13.63 12.55 -1.28
CA ASP A 5 -14.30 11.78 -2.33
C ASP A 5 -13.38 11.52 -3.51
N GLU A 6 -12.62 12.52 -3.94
CA GLU A 6 -11.67 12.38 -5.04
C GLU A 6 -10.57 11.36 -4.71
N LEU A 7 -10.02 11.43 -3.50
CA LEU A 7 -8.96 10.53 -3.07
C LEU A 7 -9.48 9.08 -2.92
N ILE A 8 -10.68 8.92 -2.37
CA ILE A 8 -11.32 7.60 -2.24
C ILE A 8 -11.59 7.01 -3.61
N GLU A 9 -12.12 7.80 -4.54
CA GLU A 9 -12.38 7.33 -5.91
C GLU A 9 -11.11 6.84 -6.58
N GLU A 10 -10.01 7.59 -6.47
CA GLU A 10 -8.72 7.17 -7.03
C GLU A 10 -8.19 5.90 -6.36
N LEU A 11 -8.28 5.81 -5.04
CA LEU A 11 -7.82 4.62 -4.31
C LEU A 11 -8.64 3.40 -4.68
N GLU A 12 -9.96 3.48 -4.68
CA GLU A 12 -10.84 2.37 -5.05
C GLU A 12 -10.60 1.91 -6.49
N LYS A 13 -10.35 2.86 -7.39
CA LYS A 13 -10.04 2.56 -8.79
C LYS A 13 -8.80 1.68 -8.91
N VAL A 14 -7.72 2.02 -8.22
CA VAL A 14 -6.47 1.24 -8.31
C VAL A 14 -6.54 -0.08 -7.53
N LEU A 15 -7.35 -0.15 -6.48
CA LEU A 15 -7.51 -1.39 -5.69
C LEU A 15 -8.37 -2.43 -6.42
N SER A 16 -9.54 -2.05 -6.91
CA SER A 16 -10.53 -3.01 -7.43
C SER A 16 -11.32 -2.53 -8.65
N GLY A 17 -11.06 -1.32 -9.14
CA GLY A 17 -11.79 -0.74 -10.27
C GLY A 17 -11.16 -1.03 -11.61
N GLN A 18 -11.25 -0.03 -12.51
CA GLN A 18 -10.70 -0.12 -13.87
C GLN A 18 -9.71 1.03 -14.11
N PRO A 19 -8.50 0.94 -13.55
CA PRO A 19 -7.50 1.98 -13.77
C PRO A 19 -7.03 1.98 -15.21
N TRP A 20 -6.68 3.17 -15.69
CA TRP A 20 -6.28 3.34 -17.10
C TRP A 20 -5.04 2.51 -17.47
N TYR A 21 -4.13 2.28 -16.52
CA TYR A 21 -2.86 1.58 -16.77
C TYR A 21 -3.01 0.06 -16.96
N GLY A 22 -4.12 -0.56 -16.56
CA GLY A 22 -4.29 -2.01 -16.67
C GLY A 22 -5.06 -2.62 -15.51
N SER A 23 -4.59 -3.77 -14.98
CA SER A 23 -5.29 -4.50 -13.92
C SER A 23 -5.17 -3.80 -12.57
N PRO A 24 -6.26 -3.75 -11.79
CA PRO A 24 -6.20 -3.23 -10.42
C PRO A 24 -5.42 -4.17 -9.49
N ILE A 25 -5.01 -3.64 -8.35
CA ILE A 25 -4.13 -4.34 -7.40
C ILE A 25 -4.68 -5.70 -6.98
N TYR A 26 -5.95 -5.77 -6.60
CA TYR A 26 -6.52 -7.03 -6.12
C TYR A 26 -6.61 -8.10 -7.22
N ALA A 27 -6.86 -7.69 -8.47
CA ALA A 27 -6.83 -8.62 -9.61
C ALA A 27 -5.41 -9.16 -9.86
N ILE A 28 -4.38 -8.33 -9.71
CA ILE A 28 -2.99 -8.76 -9.81
C ILE A 28 -2.70 -9.82 -8.72
N LEU A 29 -3.12 -9.57 -7.48
CA LEU A 29 -2.88 -10.48 -6.36
C LEU A 29 -3.60 -11.82 -6.52
N GLU A 30 -4.79 -11.84 -7.15
CA GLU A 30 -5.50 -13.07 -7.43
C GLU A 30 -4.74 -14.03 -8.35
N GLN A 31 -3.81 -13.52 -9.14
CA GLN A 31 -2.99 -14.32 -10.04
C GLN A 31 -1.78 -14.95 -9.34
N VAL A 32 -1.50 -14.58 -8.10
CA VAL A 32 -0.31 -15.03 -7.37
C VAL A 32 -0.67 -16.19 -6.45
N THR A 33 0.01 -17.34 -6.62
CA THR A 33 -0.10 -18.45 -5.67
C THR A 33 0.86 -18.25 -4.52
N PHE A 34 0.66 -18.97 -3.40
CA PHE A 34 1.56 -18.80 -2.27
C PHE A 34 2.98 -19.29 -2.60
N GLU A 35 3.11 -20.33 -3.42
CA GLU A 35 4.42 -20.82 -3.86
C GLU A 35 5.17 -19.73 -4.62
N THR A 36 4.50 -19.09 -5.57
CA THR A 36 5.08 -18.00 -6.35
C THR A 36 5.41 -16.79 -5.46
N ALA A 37 4.58 -16.52 -4.46
CA ALA A 37 4.76 -15.38 -3.57
C ALA A 37 6.07 -15.45 -2.76
N TYR A 38 6.52 -16.64 -2.42
CA TYR A 38 7.75 -16.84 -1.65
C TYR A 38 8.98 -17.13 -2.53
N GLU A 39 8.81 -17.22 -3.84
CA GLU A 39 9.91 -17.49 -4.77
C GLU A 39 10.87 -16.31 -4.81
N LYS A 40 12.14 -16.55 -4.54
CA LYS A 40 13.15 -15.50 -4.62
C LYS A 40 13.45 -15.15 -6.09
N PRO A 41 13.31 -13.88 -6.48
CA PRO A 41 13.81 -13.47 -7.79
C PRO A 41 15.33 -13.57 -7.81
N GLY A 42 15.91 -13.75 -8.97
CA GLY A 42 17.35 -13.82 -9.08
C GLY A 42 18.03 -12.55 -8.58
N ARG A 43 19.23 -12.68 -8.02
CA ARG A 43 20.12 -11.57 -7.65
C ARG A 43 19.59 -10.63 -6.58
N GLY A 44 18.87 -11.15 -5.59
CA GLY A 44 18.61 -10.41 -4.35
C GLY A 44 17.46 -9.40 -4.38
N GLY A 45 16.55 -9.54 -5.33
CA GLY A 45 15.31 -8.76 -5.27
C GLY A 45 14.39 -9.26 -4.16
N HIS A 46 13.38 -8.45 -3.83
CA HIS A 46 12.37 -8.85 -2.87
C HIS A 46 11.41 -9.87 -3.46
N THR A 47 10.91 -10.78 -2.62
CA THR A 47 9.83 -11.70 -3.00
C THR A 47 8.51 -10.94 -3.07
N ILE A 48 7.52 -11.50 -3.76
CA ILE A 48 6.16 -10.93 -3.79
C ILE A 48 5.60 -10.83 -2.36
N ALA A 49 5.84 -11.86 -1.53
CA ALA A 49 5.40 -11.85 -0.13
C ALA A 49 6.00 -10.68 0.65
N GLU A 50 7.29 -10.40 0.47
CA GLU A 50 7.94 -9.24 1.09
C GLU A 50 7.33 -7.93 0.62
N ILE A 51 7.02 -7.81 -0.67
CA ILE A 51 6.40 -6.61 -1.23
C ILE A 51 5.01 -6.39 -0.63
N ILE A 52 4.21 -7.44 -0.46
CA ILE A 52 2.88 -7.34 0.16
C ILE A 52 2.98 -6.85 1.61
N LEU A 53 3.91 -7.39 2.40
CA LEU A 53 4.11 -6.92 3.78
C LEU A 53 4.58 -5.46 3.82
N HIS A 54 5.43 -5.07 2.88
CA HIS A 54 5.86 -3.68 2.73
C HIS A 54 4.66 -2.76 2.41
N MET A 55 3.81 -3.16 1.47
CA MET A 55 2.60 -2.40 1.13
C MET A 55 1.65 -2.30 2.33
N LEU A 56 1.46 -3.39 3.07
CA LEU A 56 0.61 -3.45 4.25
C LEU A 56 1.12 -2.51 5.35
N SER A 57 2.41 -2.58 5.67
CA SER A 57 2.98 -1.76 6.74
C SER A 57 2.92 -0.27 6.42
N TRP A 58 3.13 0.12 5.16
CA TRP A 58 3.01 1.53 4.76
C TRP A 58 1.57 2.02 4.73
N THR A 59 0.60 1.16 4.44
CA THR A 59 -0.81 1.52 4.57
C THR A 59 -1.15 1.88 6.02
N GLU A 60 -0.65 1.09 6.96
CA GLU A 60 -0.82 1.35 8.40
C GLU A 60 -0.17 2.68 8.82
N GLU A 61 1.04 2.95 8.33
CA GLU A 61 1.75 4.20 8.63
C GLU A 61 1.00 5.42 8.08
N VAL A 62 0.47 5.34 6.86
CA VAL A 62 -0.32 6.43 6.29
C VAL A 62 -1.58 6.69 7.13
N MET A 63 -2.26 5.63 7.57
CA MET A 63 -3.41 5.78 8.49
C MET A 63 -3.01 6.50 9.78
N ASP A 64 -1.88 6.12 10.36
CA ASP A 64 -1.38 6.74 11.58
C ASP A 64 -1.13 8.23 11.37
N ARG A 65 -0.51 8.61 10.25
CA ARG A 65 -0.28 10.02 9.93
C ARG A 65 -1.58 10.79 9.75
N LEU A 66 -2.58 10.20 9.10
CA LEU A 66 -3.92 10.81 8.96
C LEU A 66 -4.63 10.96 10.31
N ASN A 67 -4.28 10.15 11.30
CA ASN A 67 -4.76 10.26 12.67
C ASN A 67 -3.88 11.17 13.52
N GLU A 68 -3.12 12.06 12.86
CA GLU A 68 -2.29 13.10 13.50
C GLU A 68 -1.14 12.54 14.34
N LYS A 69 -0.66 11.34 14.02
CA LYS A 69 0.57 10.82 14.60
C LYS A 69 1.78 11.33 13.82
N PRO A 70 2.90 11.60 14.49
CA PRO A 70 4.11 12.02 13.78
C PRO A 70 4.60 10.98 12.78
N ALA A 71 5.08 11.45 11.61
CA ALA A 71 5.63 10.58 10.59
C ALA A 71 6.83 9.81 11.12
N SER A 72 6.86 8.51 10.87
CA SER A 72 7.94 7.62 11.27
C SER A 72 8.05 6.46 10.27
N LEU A 73 9.00 5.57 10.49
CA LEU A 73 8.95 4.29 9.80
C LEU A 73 7.76 3.49 10.34
N PRO A 74 7.15 2.61 9.52
CA PRO A 74 6.05 1.78 10.00
C PRO A 74 6.43 0.96 11.23
N LEU A 75 5.49 0.79 12.16
CA LEU A 75 5.72 -0.01 13.37
C LEU A 75 6.16 -1.44 13.05
N SER A 76 5.60 -2.03 12.01
CA SER A 76 5.96 -3.39 11.56
C SER A 76 7.27 -3.44 10.78
N GLY A 77 7.91 -2.29 10.55
CA GLY A 77 9.11 -2.15 9.75
C GLY A 77 8.84 -1.79 8.30
N ASN A 78 9.87 -1.27 7.64
CA ASN A 78 9.81 -0.91 6.21
C ASN A 78 9.68 -2.16 5.32
N TRP A 79 10.45 -3.19 5.64
CA TRP A 79 10.42 -4.49 4.96
C TRP A 79 10.29 -5.61 5.99
N PRO A 80 9.07 -5.87 6.48
CA PRO A 80 8.87 -6.94 7.46
C PRO A 80 9.31 -8.29 6.93
N GLU A 81 9.84 -9.13 7.82
CA GLU A 81 10.25 -10.47 7.45
C GLU A 81 9.04 -11.37 7.21
N THR A 82 9.11 -12.17 6.16
CA THR A 82 8.02 -13.08 5.77
C THR A 82 8.11 -14.45 6.47
N GLY A 83 9.29 -14.81 6.94
CA GLY A 83 9.54 -16.13 7.50
C GLY A 83 9.53 -17.22 6.43
N SER A 84 9.36 -18.46 6.85
CA SER A 84 9.27 -19.61 5.95
C SER A 84 7.96 -19.59 5.18
N PRO A 85 7.94 -20.17 3.94
CA PRO A 85 6.71 -20.23 3.16
C PRO A 85 5.55 -20.87 3.94
N ASP A 86 4.40 -20.18 3.94
CA ASP A 86 3.21 -20.58 4.68
C ASP A 86 1.96 -20.08 3.96
N GLU A 87 1.15 -21.01 3.47
CA GLU A 87 -0.04 -20.68 2.70
C GLU A 87 -1.08 -19.92 3.51
N GLN A 88 -1.24 -20.28 4.78
CA GLN A 88 -2.21 -19.60 5.65
C GLN A 88 -1.80 -18.16 5.90
N LYS A 89 -0.50 -17.91 6.15
CA LYS A 89 0.02 -16.55 6.31
C LYS A 89 -0.17 -15.73 5.04
N TRP A 90 0.10 -16.31 3.88
CA TRP A 90 -0.08 -15.63 2.60
C TRP A 90 -1.54 -15.17 2.44
N LYS A 91 -2.49 -16.06 2.68
CA LYS A 91 -3.92 -15.72 2.60
C LYS A 91 -4.31 -14.66 3.62
N MET A 92 -3.78 -14.76 4.85
CA MET A 92 -4.03 -13.79 5.90
C MET A 92 -3.53 -12.39 5.51
N TRP A 93 -2.34 -12.29 4.93
CA TRP A 93 -1.79 -11.00 4.51
C TRP A 93 -2.61 -10.35 3.39
N ILE A 94 -3.13 -11.14 2.47
CA ILE A 94 -4.04 -10.62 1.43
C ILE A 94 -5.32 -10.08 2.08
N ASP A 95 -5.91 -10.82 3.00
CA ASP A 95 -7.10 -10.39 3.72
C ASP A 95 -6.82 -9.15 4.57
N ASP A 96 -5.67 -9.11 5.24
CA ASP A 96 -5.24 -7.96 6.05
C ASP A 96 -5.06 -6.72 5.17
N LEU A 97 -4.50 -6.87 3.98
CA LEU A 97 -4.34 -5.76 3.04
C LEU A 97 -5.69 -5.18 2.63
N LYS A 98 -6.65 -6.05 2.32
CA LYS A 98 -8.01 -5.61 1.97
C LYS A 98 -8.68 -4.90 3.15
N LEU A 99 -8.55 -5.46 4.36
CA LEU A 99 -9.14 -4.88 5.56
C LEU A 99 -8.53 -3.53 5.91
N VAL A 100 -7.20 -3.41 5.86
CA VAL A 100 -6.55 -2.14 6.19
C VAL A 100 -6.91 -1.05 5.18
N ASN A 101 -7.12 -1.40 3.92
CA ASN A 101 -7.59 -0.43 2.91
C ASN A 101 -9.04 0.01 3.17
N VAL A 102 -9.91 -0.88 3.65
CA VAL A 102 -11.26 -0.49 4.09
C VAL A 102 -11.17 0.54 5.22
N ASN A 103 -10.30 0.29 6.19
CA ASN A 103 -10.09 1.19 7.31
C ASN A 103 -9.46 2.52 6.88
N LEU A 104 -8.52 2.49 5.94
CA LEU A 104 -7.92 3.70 5.37
C LEU A 104 -8.97 4.55 4.67
N ILE A 105 -9.83 3.94 3.86
CA ILE A 105 -10.91 4.65 3.16
C ILE A 105 -11.82 5.35 4.17
N LYS A 106 -12.17 4.66 5.26
CA LYS A 106 -12.95 5.26 6.34
C LYS A 106 -12.22 6.45 6.97
N THR A 107 -10.93 6.29 7.24
CA THR A 107 -10.09 7.37 7.81
C THR A 107 -10.06 8.58 6.88
N ILE A 108 -9.92 8.37 5.56
CA ILE A 108 -9.95 9.45 4.57
C ILE A 108 -11.32 10.14 4.57
N ARG A 109 -12.40 9.35 4.62
CA ARG A 109 -13.76 9.89 4.61
C ARG A 109 -14.04 10.77 5.81
N ASP A 110 -13.55 10.38 6.98
CA ASP A 110 -13.76 11.09 8.24
C ASP A 110 -12.76 12.23 8.46
N PHE A 111 -11.77 12.38 7.58
CA PHE A 111 -10.73 13.41 7.72
C PHE A 111 -11.33 14.81 7.47
N PRO A 112 -11.04 15.81 8.34
CA PRO A 112 -11.59 17.16 8.19
C PRO A 112 -11.18 17.80 6.87
N GLU A 113 -12.16 18.25 6.08
CA GLU A 113 -11.94 18.82 4.74
C GLU A 113 -10.97 20.00 4.76
N GLU A 114 -11.02 20.82 5.81
CA GLU A 114 -10.15 22.00 5.95
C GLU A 114 -8.69 21.66 6.22
N ASN A 115 -8.36 20.39 6.52
CA ASN A 115 -7.01 19.99 6.90
C ASN A 115 -6.20 19.38 5.74
N TRP A 116 -6.81 19.12 4.59
CA TRP A 116 -6.11 18.42 3.49
C TRP A 116 -4.86 19.16 2.99
N ASP A 117 -4.86 20.48 2.99
CA ASP A 117 -3.72 21.28 2.54
C ASP A 117 -2.74 21.64 3.67
N LYS A 118 -2.99 21.16 4.88
CA LYS A 118 -2.08 21.36 6.00
C LYS A 118 -0.92 20.34 5.93
N PRO A 119 0.27 20.72 6.42
CA PRO A 119 1.38 19.79 6.50
C PRO A 119 1.10 18.68 7.51
N ILE A 120 1.59 17.47 7.23
CA ILE A 120 1.58 16.39 8.21
C ILE A 120 2.51 16.75 9.38
N ILE A 121 2.40 16.01 10.48
CA ILE A 121 3.33 16.16 11.59
C ILE A 121 4.60 15.40 11.24
N ASP A 122 5.65 16.12 10.89
CA ASP A 122 6.93 15.51 10.54
C ASP A 122 8.06 16.24 11.27
N GLU A 123 8.59 15.60 12.31
CA GLU A 123 9.60 16.15 13.19
C GLU A 123 11.02 15.70 12.81
N ARG A 124 11.18 15.04 11.66
CA ARG A 124 12.47 14.50 11.22
C ARG A 124 13.41 15.55 10.63
N GLY A 125 12.90 16.76 10.37
CA GLY A 125 13.72 17.88 9.93
C GLY A 125 13.86 18.06 8.42
N ASP A 126 13.17 17.24 7.63
CA ASP A 126 13.17 17.35 6.18
C ASP A 126 12.18 18.42 5.70
N GLU A 127 12.60 19.29 4.78
CA GLU A 127 11.77 20.32 4.19
C GLU A 127 11.79 20.21 2.66
N PRO A 128 10.69 20.53 1.94
CA PRO A 128 9.39 20.94 2.46
C PRO A 128 8.59 19.75 3.04
N VAL A 129 7.72 20.03 4.00
CA VAL A 129 6.87 19.00 4.62
C VAL A 129 5.66 18.72 3.72
N THR A 130 5.38 17.44 3.51
CA THR A 130 4.25 16.96 2.73
C THR A 130 2.91 17.37 3.36
N THR A 131 1.93 17.75 2.54
CA THR A 131 0.56 17.96 3.03
C THR A 131 -0.16 16.60 3.18
N TYR A 132 -1.27 16.60 3.92
CA TYR A 132 -2.09 15.39 4.05
C TYR A 132 -2.62 14.89 2.69
N LYS A 133 -3.02 15.80 1.82
CA LYS A 133 -3.46 15.44 0.47
C LYS A 133 -2.32 14.79 -0.32
N GLU A 134 -1.16 15.40 -0.33
CA GLU A 134 0.02 14.87 -1.02
C GLU A 134 0.45 13.51 -0.44
N LEU A 135 0.28 13.31 0.86
CA LEU A 135 0.55 12.03 1.51
C LEU A 135 -0.29 10.91 0.89
N VAL A 136 -1.59 11.12 0.76
CA VAL A 136 -2.49 10.09 0.21
C VAL A 136 -2.23 9.87 -1.28
N VAL A 137 -2.01 10.93 -2.05
CA VAL A 137 -1.67 10.81 -3.48
C VAL A 137 -0.37 10.01 -3.63
N GLY A 138 0.66 10.35 -2.86
CA GLY A 138 1.93 9.63 -2.89
C GLY A 138 1.78 8.16 -2.46
N PHE A 139 0.94 7.90 -1.48
CA PHE A 139 0.63 6.53 -1.07
C PHE A 139 -0.01 5.73 -2.20
N ILE A 140 -1.00 6.28 -2.89
CA ILE A 140 -1.65 5.60 -4.02
C ILE A 140 -0.62 5.26 -5.10
N GLN A 141 0.24 6.20 -5.44
CA GLN A 141 1.31 5.99 -6.41
C GLN A 141 2.28 4.89 -5.97
N HIS A 142 2.65 4.87 -4.69
CA HIS A 142 3.51 3.85 -4.09
C HIS A 142 2.89 2.46 -4.22
N GLN A 143 1.60 2.32 -3.95
CA GLN A 143 0.91 1.04 -4.07
C GLN A 143 0.86 0.56 -5.52
N VAL A 144 0.60 1.46 -6.47
CA VAL A 144 0.59 1.12 -7.90
C VAL A 144 1.99 0.70 -8.37
N TYR A 145 3.03 1.40 -7.92
CA TYR A 145 4.41 1.07 -8.23
C TYR A 145 4.76 -0.36 -7.80
N HIS A 146 4.42 -0.72 -6.57
CA HIS A 146 4.69 -2.07 -6.06
C HIS A 146 3.79 -3.13 -6.70
N ALA A 147 2.54 -2.81 -7.00
CA ALA A 147 1.66 -3.73 -7.73
C ALA A 147 2.21 -4.07 -9.12
N GLY A 148 2.81 -3.10 -9.80
CA GLY A 148 3.51 -3.32 -11.07
C GLY A 148 4.69 -4.27 -10.92
N GLN A 149 5.46 -4.13 -9.84
CA GLN A 149 6.55 -5.07 -9.53
C GLN A 149 6.02 -6.49 -9.31
N ILE A 150 4.93 -6.63 -8.55
CA ILE A 150 4.31 -7.94 -8.31
C ILE A 150 3.86 -8.56 -9.63
N ALA A 151 3.18 -7.80 -10.48
CA ALA A 151 2.73 -8.31 -11.78
C ALA A 151 3.88 -8.80 -12.64
N LEU A 152 4.97 -8.04 -12.70
CA LEU A 152 6.16 -8.40 -13.47
C LEU A 152 6.84 -9.65 -12.89
N LEU A 153 7.07 -9.68 -11.58
CA LEU A 153 7.69 -10.82 -10.90
C LEU A 153 6.87 -12.09 -11.09
N ASN A 154 5.56 -12.00 -10.93
CA ASN A 154 4.67 -13.15 -11.11
C ASN A 154 4.80 -13.73 -12.53
N ARG A 155 4.80 -12.86 -13.53
CA ARG A 155 4.97 -13.28 -14.94
C ARG A 155 6.33 -13.92 -15.17
N MET A 156 7.39 -13.35 -14.63
CA MET A 156 8.75 -13.88 -14.79
C MET A 156 8.94 -15.23 -14.11
N ILE A 157 8.35 -15.40 -12.92
CA ILE A 157 8.45 -16.67 -12.15
C ILE A 157 7.64 -17.77 -12.83
N LEU A 158 6.44 -17.44 -13.32
CA LEU A 158 5.59 -18.43 -13.99
C LEU A 158 6.09 -18.80 -15.40
N GLY A 159 6.91 -17.98 -15.97
CA GLY A 159 7.42 -18.21 -17.34
C GLY A 159 6.48 -17.75 -18.41
#